data_1cf2507c2e4294849ec56fc8cda2f5db
#
_entry.id   1cf2507c2e4294849ec56fc8cda2f5db
#
_cell.length_a   1.000
_cell.length_b   1.000
_cell.length_c   1.000
_cell.angle_alpha   90.00
_cell.angle_beta   90.00
_cell.angle_gamma   90.00
#
_symmetry.space_group_name_H-M   'P 1'
#
loop_
_entity.id
_entity.type
_entity.pdbx_description
1 polymer ?
#
loop_
_entity_poly.entity_id
_entity_poly.type
_entity_poly.pdbx_seq_one_letter_code
_entity_poly.pdbx_strand_id
1 'polypeptide(L)'
;MTQRLACCVPFCRRTFKDDGSNEIICGNHWRAVSTHLRRRKYKLYRRYRYLYGDNGYWAFPAGSPKRIAAVKLARLCDAAWMRCKRQAIERAAGI
;
A
#
# COMPACT_ATOMS: atom_id res chain seq x y z
N MET A 1 2.04 24.80 -4.31
CA MET A 1 0.92 24.11 -4.96
C MET A 1 0.79 22.72 -4.39
N THR A 2 -0.43 22.32 -4.05
CA THR A 2 -0.67 20.99 -3.52
C THR A 2 -0.73 20.02 -4.69
N GLN A 3 0.18 19.06 -4.74
CA GLN A 3 0.10 17.99 -5.73
C GLN A 3 -1.05 17.06 -5.38
N ARG A 4 -1.71 16.55 -6.40
CA ARG A 4 -2.79 15.56 -6.22
C ARG A 4 -2.37 14.25 -6.86
N LEU A 5 -2.78 13.15 -6.20
CA LEU A 5 -2.55 11.80 -6.70
C LEU A 5 -3.81 11.32 -7.43
N ALA A 6 -3.61 10.78 -8.61
CA ALA A 6 -4.68 10.12 -9.34
C ALA A 6 -4.84 8.68 -8.83
N CYS A 7 -6.08 8.17 -8.89
CA CYS A 7 -6.32 6.75 -8.62
C CYS A 7 -5.48 5.88 -9.56
N CYS A 8 -4.88 4.81 -9.05
CA CYS A 8 -4.02 3.91 -9.83
C CYS A 8 -4.75 3.16 -10.93
N VAL A 9 -6.07 3.06 -10.86
CA VAL A 9 -6.86 2.34 -11.86
C VAL A 9 -6.88 3.14 -13.15
N PRO A 10 -6.49 2.54 -14.31
CA PRO A 10 -6.52 3.25 -15.59
C PRO A 10 -7.91 3.82 -15.89
N PHE A 11 -7.93 5.03 -16.45
CA PHE A 11 -9.12 5.77 -16.82
C PHE A 11 -9.97 6.26 -15.64
N CYS A 12 -9.58 6.00 -14.41
CA CYS A 12 -10.22 6.61 -13.25
C CYS A 12 -9.78 8.07 -13.14
N ARG A 13 -10.75 9.00 -13.10
CA ARG A 13 -10.47 10.44 -13.07
C ARG A 13 -10.41 11.01 -11.67
N ARG A 14 -10.60 10.18 -10.65
CA ARG A 14 -10.58 10.65 -9.27
C ARG A 14 -9.16 11.00 -8.85
N THR A 15 -9.04 12.11 -8.14
CA THR A 15 -7.75 12.55 -7.59
C THR A 15 -7.91 12.83 -6.11
N PHE A 16 -6.80 12.77 -5.39
CA PHE A 16 -6.77 12.95 -3.94
C PHE A 16 -5.56 13.79 -3.56
N LYS A 17 -5.66 14.43 -2.41
CA LYS A 17 -4.52 15.17 -1.86
C LYS A 17 -3.38 14.18 -1.58
N ASP A 18 -2.17 14.56 -1.98
CA ASP A 18 -0.98 13.74 -1.70
C ASP A 18 -0.70 13.77 -0.19
N ASP A 19 -0.81 12.60 0.44
CA ASP A 19 -0.57 12.41 1.88
C ASP A 19 0.81 11.83 2.17
N GLY A 20 1.69 11.81 1.17
CA GLY A 20 3.02 11.21 1.28
C GLY A 20 3.10 9.79 0.74
N SER A 21 1.98 9.16 0.43
CA SER A 21 1.97 7.89 -0.29
C SER A 21 2.16 8.16 -1.78
N ASN A 22 2.80 7.24 -2.48
CA ASN A 22 3.05 7.42 -3.92
C ASN A 22 1.90 6.91 -4.78
N GLU A 23 1.00 6.16 -4.20
CA GLU A 23 -0.10 5.52 -4.93
C GLU A 23 -1.37 5.54 -4.08
N ILE A 24 -2.51 5.65 -4.76
CA ILE A 24 -3.82 5.62 -4.09
C ILE A 24 -4.84 4.92 -4.99
N ILE A 25 -5.80 4.26 -4.36
CA ILE A 25 -6.96 3.67 -5.04
C ILE A 25 -8.20 4.33 -4.46
N CYS A 26 -9.09 4.83 -5.32
CA CYS A 26 -10.32 5.48 -4.86
C CYS A 26 -11.24 4.48 -4.15
N GLY A 27 -12.17 5.00 -3.33
CA GLY A 27 -13.06 4.15 -2.53
C GLY A 27 -13.88 3.17 -3.36
N ASN A 28 -14.33 3.57 -4.55
CA ASN A 28 -15.11 2.68 -5.41
C ASN A 28 -14.30 1.48 -5.89
N HIS A 29 -13.08 1.72 -6.35
CA HIS A 29 -12.19 0.65 -6.81
C HIS A 29 -11.63 -0.18 -5.66
N TRP A 30 -11.42 0.44 -4.50
CA TRP A 30 -10.98 -0.26 -3.30
C TRP A 30 -12.02 -1.27 -2.83
N ARG A 31 -13.30 -0.89 -2.88
CA ARG A 31 -14.41 -1.81 -2.51
C ARG A 31 -14.52 -3.02 -3.44
N ALA A 32 -14.04 -2.90 -4.68
CA ALA A 32 -14.01 -4.00 -5.61
C ALA A 32 -12.92 -5.04 -5.31
N VAL A 33 -11.92 -4.68 -4.52
CA VAL A 33 -10.87 -5.62 -4.07
C VAL A 33 -11.49 -6.60 -3.08
N SER A 34 -11.15 -7.89 -3.19
CA SER A 34 -11.69 -8.90 -2.29
C SER A 34 -11.31 -8.62 -0.84
N THR A 35 -12.22 -8.97 0.06
CA THR A 35 -12.08 -8.67 1.48
C THR A 35 -10.83 -9.29 2.09
N HIS A 36 -10.48 -10.52 1.69
CA HIS A 36 -9.32 -11.20 2.25
C HIS A 36 -7.99 -10.50 1.87
N LEU A 37 -7.90 -9.94 0.66
CA LEU A 37 -6.70 -9.18 0.25
C LEU A 37 -6.59 -7.87 1.02
N ARG A 38 -7.71 -7.16 1.19
CA ARG A 38 -7.74 -5.92 1.97
C ARG A 38 -7.37 -6.17 3.43
N ARG A 39 -7.92 -7.22 4.04
CA ARG A 39 -7.61 -7.59 5.43
C ARG A 39 -6.15 -7.95 5.61
N ARG A 40 -5.57 -8.70 4.66
CA ARG A 40 -4.15 -9.05 4.72
C ARG A 40 -3.28 -7.79 4.66
N LYS A 41 -3.59 -6.86 3.77
CA LYS A 41 -2.87 -5.60 3.65
C LYS A 41 -2.93 -4.83 4.97
N TYR A 42 -4.12 -4.65 5.55
CA TYR A 42 -4.26 -3.92 6.81
C TYR A 42 -3.54 -4.61 7.96
N LYS A 43 -3.59 -5.94 8.02
CA LYS A 43 -2.92 -6.71 9.07
C LYS A 43 -1.40 -6.51 9.03
N LEU A 44 -0.81 -6.57 7.84
CA LEU A 44 0.63 -6.40 7.64
C LEU A 44 1.06 -4.97 7.95
N TYR A 45 0.33 -3.99 7.47
CA TYR A 45 0.64 -2.58 7.73
C TYR A 45 0.51 -2.25 9.21
N ARG A 46 -0.49 -2.77 9.89
CA ARG A 46 -0.67 -2.59 11.33
C ARG A 46 0.48 -3.20 12.10
N ARG A 47 0.92 -4.40 11.71
CA ARG A 47 2.07 -5.07 12.33
C ARG A 47 3.35 -4.27 12.18
N TYR A 48 3.59 -3.73 10.98
CA TYR A 48 4.76 -2.88 10.75
C TYR A 48 4.73 -1.65 11.66
N ARG A 49 3.59 -0.97 11.72
CA ARG A 49 3.44 0.22 12.57
C ARG A 49 3.61 -0.11 14.05
N TYR A 50 3.09 -1.24 14.49
CA TYR A 50 3.24 -1.70 15.88
C TYR A 50 4.71 -1.94 16.24
N LEU A 51 5.47 -2.56 15.35
CA LEU A 51 6.87 -2.93 15.62
C LEU A 51 7.85 -1.77 15.41
N TYR A 52 7.61 -0.91 14.43
CA TYR A 52 8.58 0.09 13.98
C TYR A 52 8.03 1.51 13.97
N GLY A 53 6.76 1.71 14.30
CA GLY A 53 6.11 3.03 14.28
C GLY A 53 6.02 3.59 12.86
N ASP A 54 6.27 4.88 12.73
CA ASP A 54 6.26 5.56 11.44
C ASP A 54 7.63 5.54 10.75
N ASN A 55 8.59 4.81 11.30
CA ASN A 55 9.95 4.75 10.77
C ASN A 55 10.03 3.77 9.60
N GLY A 56 10.63 4.22 8.48
CA GLY A 56 11.01 3.30 7.42
C GLY A 56 12.21 2.46 7.85
N TYR A 57 12.45 1.34 7.16
CA TYR A 57 13.55 0.45 7.49
C TYR A 57 14.92 1.16 7.39
N TRP A 58 15.01 2.19 6.57
CA TRP A 58 16.24 2.98 6.41
C TRP A 58 16.61 3.80 7.65
N ALA A 59 15.69 3.94 8.61
CA ALA A 59 15.98 4.60 9.88
C ALA A 59 16.85 3.75 10.81
N PHE A 60 17.02 2.47 10.51
CA PHE A 60 17.81 1.55 11.31
C PHE A 60 19.16 1.30 10.64
N PRO A 61 20.23 1.03 11.45
CA PRO A 61 21.57 0.82 10.88
C PRO A 61 21.61 -0.31 9.85
N ALA A 62 22.35 -0.11 8.77
CA ALA A 62 22.50 -1.13 7.73
C ALA A 62 23.12 -2.40 8.32
N GLY A 63 22.54 -3.55 7.98
CA GLY A 63 22.99 -4.85 8.45
C GLY A 63 22.54 -5.21 9.86
N SER A 64 21.87 -4.30 10.60
CA SER A 64 21.36 -4.62 11.92
C SER A 64 20.21 -5.62 11.84
N PRO A 65 20.02 -6.49 12.85
CA PRO A 65 18.91 -7.43 12.87
C PRO A 65 17.55 -6.74 12.75
N LYS A 66 17.41 -5.56 13.36
CA LYS A 66 16.18 -4.78 13.32
C LYS A 66 15.87 -4.31 11.90
N ARG A 67 16.89 -3.81 11.19
CA ARG A 67 16.70 -3.38 9.79
C ARG A 67 16.36 -4.57 8.89
N ILE A 68 17.01 -5.69 9.06
CA ILE A 68 16.75 -6.91 8.28
C ILE A 68 15.30 -7.34 8.47
N ALA A 69 14.83 -7.39 9.71
CA ALA A 69 13.45 -7.76 10.02
C ALA A 69 12.45 -6.74 9.43
N ALA A 70 12.76 -5.44 9.55
CA ALA A 70 11.90 -4.39 9.00
C ALA A 70 11.80 -4.47 7.47
N VAL A 71 12.90 -4.75 6.79
CA VAL A 71 12.91 -4.92 5.33
C VAL A 71 12.05 -6.11 4.91
N LYS A 72 12.16 -7.23 5.61
CA LYS A 72 11.33 -8.41 5.31
C LYS A 72 9.85 -8.10 5.45
N LEU A 73 9.46 -7.42 6.52
CA LEU A 73 8.07 -7.06 6.74
C LEU A 73 7.59 -6.02 5.73
N ALA A 74 8.42 -5.03 5.39
CA ALA A 74 8.09 -4.03 4.37
C ALA A 74 7.84 -4.68 3.01
N ARG A 75 8.63 -5.70 2.65
CA ARG A 75 8.41 -6.44 1.39
C ARG A 75 7.08 -7.17 1.38
N LEU A 76 6.66 -7.74 2.52
CA LEU A 76 5.34 -8.36 2.64
C LEU A 76 4.23 -7.33 2.50
N CYS A 77 4.40 -6.15 3.10
CA CYS A 77 3.45 -5.04 2.95
C CYS A 77 3.32 -4.62 1.48
N ASP A 78 4.44 -4.44 0.79
CA ASP A 78 4.44 -4.06 -0.63
C ASP A 78 3.77 -5.12 -1.50
N ALA A 79 4.05 -6.40 -1.24
CA ALA A 79 3.43 -7.49 -1.98
C ALA A 79 1.91 -7.51 -1.77
N ALA A 80 1.46 -7.28 -0.54
CA ALA A 80 0.02 -7.21 -0.23
C ALA A 80 -0.65 -6.04 -0.95
N TRP A 81 0.00 -4.87 -0.97
CA TRP A 81 -0.49 -3.71 -1.71
C TRP A 81 -0.58 -4.00 -3.22
N MET A 82 0.46 -4.59 -3.79
CA MET A 82 0.49 -4.90 -5.22
C MET A 82 -0.60 -5.88 -5.63
N ARG A 83 -0.94 -6.84 -4.76
CA ARG A 83 -2.06 -7.76 -5.01
C ARG A 83 -3.39 -7.01 -5.03
N CYS A 84 -3.61 -6.12 -4.06
CA CYS A 84 -4.81 -5.29 -4.03
C CYS A 84 -4.92 -4.42 -5.28
N LYS A 85 -3.84 -3.76 -5.65
CA LYS A 85 -3.76 -2.89 -6.82
C LYS A 85 -4.08 -3.68 -8.11
N ARG A 86 -3.46 -4.83 -8.28
CA ARG A 86 -3.70 -5.69 -9.44
C ARG A 86 -5.17 -6.08 -9.54
N GLN A 87 -5.76 -6.52 -8.45
CA GLN A 87 -7.16 -6.92 -8.47
C GLN A 87 -8.09 -5.75 -8.74
N ALA A 88 -7.81 -4.56 -8.18
CA ALA A 88 -8.60 -3.37 -8.45
C ALA A 88 -8.60 -3.05 -9.95
N ILE A 89 -7.43 -3.12 -10.58
CA ILE A 89 -7.27 -2.86 -12.02
C ILE A 89 -7.99 -3.92 -12.85
N GLU A 90 -7.81 -5.18 -12.51
CA GLU A 90 -8.44 -6.30 -13.22
C GLU A 90 -9.97 -6.20 -13.16
N ARG A 91 -10.52 -5.93 -12.00
CA ARG A 91 -11.96 -5.82 -11.82
C ARG A 91 -12.56 -4.61 -12.53
N ALA A 92 -11.83 -3.50 -12.55
CA ALA A 92 -12.25 -2.33 -13.33
C ALA A 92 -12.26 -2.60 -14.83
N ALA A 93 -11.37 -3.50 -15.29
CA ALA A 93 -11.31 -3.91 -16.70
C ALA A 93 -12.29 -5.05 -17.02
N GLY A 94 -13.02 -5.57 -16.05
CA GLY A 94 -13.98 -6.66 -16.27
C GLY A 94 -13.35 -8.05 -16.31
N ILE A 95 -12.17 -8.19 -15.76
CA ILE A 95 -11.46 -9.48 -15.76
C ILE A 95 -11.76 -10.27 -14.49
#